data_d4fa6b08f82d70e8214384026093f241
#
_entry.id   d4fa6b08f82d70e8214384026093f241
#
_cell.length_a   1.000
_cell.length_b   1.000
_cell.length_c   1.000
_cell.angle_alpha   90.00
_cell.angle_beta   90.00
_cell.angle_gamma   90.00
#
_symmetry.space_group_name_H-M   'P 1'
#
loop_
_entity.id
_entity.type
_entity.pdbx_description
1 polymer ?
#
loop_
_entity_poly.entity_id
_entity_poly.type
_entity_poly.pdbx_seq_one_letter_code
_entity_poly.pdbx_strand_id
1 'polypeptide(L)'
;MLEVETYRRTASDALDRPIAAVDAPDAWFLKGGTTASVLREALVGRAFVADRRRGKLLLLDTSTRGPTLGLRFGMTGVLVLDGVDSVDDLRYSSSRRDPAWDRFVVHFADGGALRLRDPRRLGGVELDPDEDRLGPDAATVGAAELGRILGASDAPLKARLMDQARLAGLGNLLTDELLWRAGLDPARPASSLTPVELRRLHRHLRRTLAELGARGGSHTGDLQEARHRGALCPRDGTPLERRTIGGRTTYSCPAHQG
;
A
#
# COMPACT_ATOMS: atom_id res chain seq x y z
N MET A 1 -1.87 0.33 -1.47
CA MET A 1 -1.71 -0.85 -2.33
C MET A 1 -1.90 -0.54 -3.81
N LEU A 2 -2.84 0.33 -4.16
CA LEU A 2 -3.08 0.73 -5.56
C LEU A 2 -1.83 1.41 -6.12
N GLU A 3 -1.29 2.36 -5.40
CA GLU A 3 -0.04 3.05 -5.72
C GLU A 3 1.14 2.06 -5.87
N VAL A 4 1.21 1.06 -4.97
CA VAL A 4 2.26 0.03 -5.04
C VAL A 4 2.10 -0.87 -6.27
N GLU A 5 0.89 -1.08 -6.76
CA GLU A 5 0.66 -1.77 -8.03
C GLU A 5 1.14 -0.93 -9.23
N THR A 6 0.98 0.39 -9.17
CA THR A 6 1.57 1.30 -10.17
C THR A 6 3.10 1.24 -10.12
N TYR A 7 3.70 1.29 -8.92
CA TYR A 7 5.14 1.13 -8.73
C TYR A 7 5.65 -0.21 -9.25
N ARG A 8 4.90 -1.30 -9.07
CA ARG A 8 5.25 -2.61 -9.62
C ARG A 8 5.35 -2.56 -11.15
N ARG A 9 4.35 -1.96 -11.80
CA ARG A 9 4.35 -1.81 -13.28
C ARG A 9 5.53 -0.99 -13.78
N THR A 10 5.84 0.13 -13.09
CA THR A 10 7.05 0.91 -13.43
C THR A 10 8.31 0.09 -13.20
N ALA A 11 8.38 -0.70 -12.11
CA ALA A 11 9.54 -1.53 -11.82
C ALA A 11 9.75 -2.66 -12.86
N SER A 12 8.68 -3.05 -13.60
CA SER A 12 8.82 -4.03 -14.69
C SER A 12 9.80 -3.54 -15.79
N ASP A 13 9.90 -2.22 -16.00
CA ASP A 13 10.85 -1.64 -16.97
C ASP A 13 12.30 -1.62 -16.46
N ALA A 14 12.52 -2.01 -15.21
CA ALA A 14 13.85 -2.19 -14.61
C ALA A 14 14.34 -3.66 -14.65
N LEU A 15 13.51 -4.59 -15.13
CA LEU A 15 13.89 -6.00 -15.22
C LEU A 15 14.99 -6.20 -16.28
N ASP A 16 15.79 -7.24 -16.05
CA ASP A 16 16.91 -7.68 -16.91
C ASP A 16 18.02 -6.63 -17.14
N ARG A 17 17.98 -5.52 -16.41
CA ARG A 17 19.01 -4.47 -16.43
C ARG A 17 20.10 -4.78 -15.40
N PRO A 18 21.38 -4.93 -15.79
CA PRO A 18 22.48 -5.22 -14.87
C PRO A 18 22.67 -4.08 -13.87
N ILE A 19 22.75 -4.43 -12.59
CA ILE A 19 22.96 -3.49 -11.47
C ILE A 19 24.46 -3.20 -11.34
N ALA A 20 24.84 -1.94 -11.57
CA ALA A 20 26.23 -1.47 -11.48
C ALA A 20 26.60 -0.98 -10.07
N ALA A 21 25.66 -0.31 -9.36
CA ALA A 21 25.90 0.20 -8.02
C ALA A 21 24.60 0.32 -7.22
N VAL A 22 24.76 0.37 -5.89
CA VAL A 22 23.62 0.59 -4.95
C VAL A 22 24.02 1.63 -3.93
N ASP A 23 23.17 2.66 -3.78
CA ASP A 23 23.28 3.68 -2.75
C ASP A 23 22.13 3.54 -1.74
N ALA A 24 22.49 3.49 -0.47
CA ALA A 24 21.57 3.42 0.67
C ALA A 24 22.13 4.30 1.81
N PRO A 25 22.05 5.63 1.66
CA PRO A 25 22.69 6.56 2.60
C PRO A 25 21.97 6.65 3.94
N ASP A 26 20.73 6.22 4.01
CA ASP A 26 19.88 6.32 5.20
C ASP A 26 19.73 4.95 5.89
N ALA A 27 20.59 4.69 6.88
CA ALA A 27 20.55 3.44 7.64
C ALA A 27 19.22 3.19 8.36
N TRP A 28 18.51 4.27 8.78
CA TRP A 28 17.17 4.13 9.37
C TRP A 28 16.13 3.60 8.40
N PHE A 29 16.32 3.84 7.11
CA PHE A 29 15.41 3.39 6.06
C PHE A 29 15.56 1.89 5.74
N LEU A 30 16.68 1.27 6.14
CA LEU A 30 16.95 -0.15 5.98
C LEU A 30 16.28 -0.95 7.11
N LYS A 31 15.62 -2.05 6.77
CA LYS A 31 14.81 -2.87 7.70
C LYS A 31 15.34 -4.31 7.76
N GLY A 32 14.83 -5.09 8.72
CA GLY A 32 15.14 -6.51 8.83
C GLY A 32 16.61 -6.84 9.07
N GLY A 33 17.40 -5.92 9.65
CA GLY A 33 18.84 -6.11 9.81
C GLY A 33 19.66 -5.87 8.53
N THR A 34 19.03 -5.47 7.44
CA THR A 34 19.70 -5.10 6.18
C THR A 34 20.62 -3.90 6.39
N THR A 35 21.82 -3.93 5.82
CA THR A 35 22.77 -2.82 5.79
C THR A 35 23.13 -2.42 4.37
N ALA A 36 23.71 -1.23 4.19
CA ALA A 36 24.11 -0.77 2.86
C ALA A 36 25.20 -1.67 2.22
N SER A 37 26.09 -2.24 3.03
CA SER A 37 27.10 -3.20 2.53
C SER A 37 26.45 -4.50 2.05
N VAL A 38 25.52 -5.05 2.84
CA VAL A 38 24.78 -6.27 2.49
C VAL A 38 23.97 -6.07 1.22
N LEU A 39 23.32 -4.90 1.05
CA LEU A 39 22.58 -4.57 -0.18
C LEU A 39 23.50 -4.53 -1.42
N ARG A 40 24.67 -3.90 -1.30
CA ARG A 40 25.65 -3.87 -2.41
C ARG A 40 26.15 -5.26 -2.78
N GLU A 41 26.53 -6.05 -1.81
CA GLU A 41 27.02 -7.42 -2.02
C GLU A 41 25.92 -8.30 -2.66
N ALA A 42 24.69 -8.15 -2.20
CA ALA A 42 23.55 -8.93 -2.66
C ALA A 42 23.07 -8.56 -4.08
N LEU A 43 23.21 -7.30 -4.50
CA LEU A 43 22.54 -6.80 -5.71
C LEU A 43 23.53 -6.45 -6.84
N VAL A 44 24.72 -5.93 -6.55
CA VAL A 44 25.67 -5.50 -7.60
C VAL A 44 26.12 -6.70 -8.45
N GLY A 45 26.14 -6.52 -9.77
CA GLY A 45 26.44 -7.56 -10.75
C GLY A 45 25.27 -8.50 -11.08
N ARG A 46 24.12 -8.31 -10.43
CA ARG A 46 22.87 -9.04 -10.74
C ARG A 46 21.92 -8.19 -11.58
N ALA A 47 20.77 -8.75 -11.91
CA ALA A 47 19.63 -8.04 -12.47
C ALA A 47 18.37 -8.50 -11.74
N PHE A 48 17.33 -7.66 -11.70
CA PHE A 48 16.00 -8.09 -11.32
C PHE A 48 15.39 -8.89 -12.47
N VAL A 49 14.82 -10.05 -12.19
CA VAL A 49 14.25 -10.96 -13.19
C VAL A 49 12.72 -11.12 -13.04
N ALA A 50 12.17 -10.67 -11.92
CA ALA A 50 10.73 -10.67 -11.69
C ALA A 50 10.34 -9.55 -10.74
N ASP A 51 9.13 -9.05 -10.91
CA ASP A 51 8.47 -8.09 -10.04
C ASP A 51 7.14 -8.66 -9.55
N ARG A 52 6.84 -8.48 -8.29
CA ARG A 52 5.59 -8.93 -7.67
C ARG A 52 5.19 -8.01 -6.53
N ARG A 53 3.92 -8.06 -6.16
CA ARG A 53 3.38 -7.27 -5.05
C ARG A 53 2.62 -8.18 -4.08
N ARG A 54 2.82 -7.94 -2.77
CA ARG A 54 1.97 -8.49 -1.73
C ARG A 54 1.52 -7.36 -0.79
N GLY A 55 0.24 -7.04 -0.80
CA GLY A 55 -0.29 -5.92 -0.02
C GLY A 55 0.30 -4.57 -0.43
N LYS A 56 1.13 -4.00 0.45
CA LYS A 56 1.84 -2.74 0.25
C LYS A 56 3.35 -2.92 0.10
N LEU A 57 3.78 -4.13 -0.17
CA LEU A 57 5.17 -4.51 -0.38
C LEU A 57 5.38 -4.78 -1.88
N LEU A 58 6.30 -4.06 -2.50
CA LEU A 58 6.85 -4.37 -3.82
C LEU A 58 8.07 -5.27 -3.62
N LEU A 59 8.16 -6.31 -4.41
CA LEU A 59 9.19 -7.34 -4.36
C LEU A 59 9.86 -7.43 -5.73
N LEU A 60 11.18 -7.35 -5.76
CA LEU A 60 12.01 -7.49 -6.95
C LEU A 60 12.95 -8.67 -6.74
N ASP A 61 12.73 -9.76 -7.45
CA ASP A 61 13.53 -10.98 -7.34
C ASP A 61 14.72 -10.89 -8.30
N THR A 62 15.93 -11.23 -7.82
CA THR A 62 17.15 -11.19 -8.67
C THR A 62 17.39 -12.49 -9.45
N SER A 63 16.82 -13.61 -9.02
CA SER A 63 16.77 -14.91 -9.70
C SER A 63 15.95 -15.88 -8.85
N THR A 64 15.70 -17.11 -9.34
CA THR A 64 14.94 -18.13 -8.62
C THR A 64 15.56 -18.51 -7.25
N ARG A 65 16.88 -18.33 -7.09
CA ARG A 65 17.63 -18.60 -5.86
C ARG A 65 18.45 -17.41 -5.39
N GLY A 66 18.22 -16.24 -5.97
CA GLY A 66 18.87 -15.00 -5.56
C GLY A 66 18.06 -14.26 -4.51
N PRO A 67 18.63 -13.19 -3.92
CA PRO A 67 17.94 -12.40 -2.94
C PRO A 67 16.75 -11.65 -3.56
N THR A 68 15.71 -11.43 -2.75
CA THR A 68 14.56 -10.60 -3.08
C THR A 68 14.70 -9.23 -2.42
N LEU A 69 14.58 -8.17 -3.20
CA LEU A 69 14.52 -6.80 -2.68
C LEU A 69 13.07 -6.42 -2.37
N GLY A 70 12.78 -6.12 -1.11
CA GLY A 70 11.47 -5.63 -0.66
C GLY A 70 11.46 -4.12 -0.47
N LEU A 71 10.50 -3.43 -1.09
CA LEU A 71 10.32 -1.99 -1.01
C LEU A 71 8.97 -1.63 -0.38
N ARG A 72 9.00 -0.83 0.69
CA ARG A 72 7.83 -0.26 1.38
C ARG A 72 7.82 1.24 1.21
N PHE A 73 6.70 1.82 0.85
CA PHE A 73 6.61 3.24 0.45
C PHE A 73 6.05 4.15 1.55
N GLY A 74 5.48 3.57 2.61
CA GLY A 74 4.82 4.38 3.64
C GLY A 74 3.64 5.18 3.07
N MET A 75 3.61 6.48 3.35
CA MET A 75 2.57 7.41 2.86
C MET A 75 3.10 8.42 1.83
N THR A 76 4.40 8.58 1.73
CA THR A 76 5.05 9.65 0.93
C THR A 76 6.16 9.12 0.02
N GLY A 77 6.43 7.82 0.09
CA GLY A 77 7.41 7.18 -0.77
C GLY A 77 6.93 7.05 -2.21
N VAL A 78 7.78 7.43 -3.14
CA VAL A 78 7.57 7.36 -4.59
C VAL A 78 8.69 6.56 -5.22
N LEU A 79 8.34 5.68 -6.16
CA LEU A 79 9.29 5.02 -7.03
C LEU A 79 9.57 5.91 -8.23
N VAL A 80 10.84 6.11 -8.53
CA VAL A 80 11.29 6.91 -9.68
C VAL A 80 12.19 6.01 -10.53
N LEU A 81 11.86 5.84 -11.81
CA LEU A 81 12.69 5.10 -12.76
C LEU A 81 13.17 6.04 -13.85
N ASP A 82 14.48 6.09 -14.02
CA ASP A 82 15.17 6.91 -15.06
C ASP A 82 14.73 8.39 -15.03
N GLY A 83 14.47 8.90 -13.82
CA GLY A 83 14.06 10.29 -13.59
C GLY A 83 12.55 10.56 -13.74
N VAL A 84 11.76 9.54 -14.09
CA VAL A 84 10.30 9.64 -14.21
C VAL A 84 9.63 9.11 -12.95
N ASP A 85 8.79 9.93 -12.32
CA ASP A 85 7.99 9.53 -11.16
C ASP A 85 6.87 8.58 -11.61
N SER A 86 6.70 7.47 -10.88
CA SER A 86 5.73 6.41 -11.23
C SER A 86 4.27 6.79 -10.97
N VAL A 87 4.02 7.80 -10.19
CA VAL A 87 2.69 8.32 -9.86
C VAL A 87 2.73 9.84 -9.87
N ASP A 88 1.61 10.43 -10.24
CA ASP A 88 1.36 11.85 -10.03
C ASP A 88 1.35 12.18 -8.52
N ASP A 89 1.22 13.45 -8.18
CA ASP A 89 1.31 13.95 -6.81
C ASP A 89 0.50 13.12 -5.79
N LEU A 90 1.20 12.46 -4.88
CA LEU A 90 0.55 11.83 -3.73
C LEU A 90 -0.02 12.92 -2.81
N ARG A 91 -1.27 12.77 -2.38
CA ARG A 91 -2.01 13.77 -1.54
C ARG A 91 -1.24 14.27 -0.31
N TYR A 92 -0.30 13.47 0.21
CA TYR A 92 0.47 13.77 1.42
C TYR A 92 1.97 13.91 1.16
N SER A 93 2.39 13.90 -0.10
CA SER A 93 3.78 14.11 -0.50
C SER A 93 3.99 15.53 -1.01
N SER A 94 5.24 15.96 -1.05
CA SER A 94 5.64 17.20 -1.70
C SER A 94 5.86 16.92 -3.18
N SER A 95 5.39 17.81 -4.05
CA SER A 95 5.73 17.81 -5.48
C SER A 95 7.20 18.20 -5.76
N ARG A 96 7.91 18.66 -4.74
CA ARG A 96 9.33 19.00 -4.84
C ARG A 96 10.15 17.73 -5.06
N ARG A 97 11.00 17.75 -6.07
CA ARG A 97 11.93 16.67 -6.42
C ARG A 97 13.31 16.97 -5.82
N ASP A 98 13.48 16.68 -4.53
CA ASP A 98 14.74 16.92 -3.82
C ASP A 98 15.56 15.62 -3.76
N PRO A 99 16.77 15.57 -4.36
CA PRO A 99 17.64 14.39 -4.31
C PRO A 99 18.02 13.96 -2.89
N ALA A 100 17.99 14.89 -1.91
CA ALA A 100 18.23 14.58 -0.50
C ALA A 100 17.15 13.64 0.10
N TRP A 101 16.03 13.43 -0.59
CA TRP A 101 14.98 12.49 -0.20
C TRP A 101 15.11 11.13 -0.86
N ASP A 102 16.09 10.91 -1.74
CA ASP A 102 16.39 9.60 -2.32
C ASP A 102 17.04 8.74 -1.22
N ARG A 103 16.25 7.81 -0.66
CA ARG A 103 16.63 6.97 0.47
C ARG A 103 17.34 5.69 0.05
N PHE A 104 17.07 5.28 -1.19
CA PHE A 104 17.66 4.10 -1.80
C PHE A 104 17.70 4.27 -3.31
N VAL A 105 18.83 3.92 -3.92
CA VAL A 105 19.05 4.03 -5.36
C VAL A 105 19.75 2.77 -5.85
N VAL A 106 19.23 2.20 -6.93
CA VAL A 106 19.90 1.18 -7.75
C VAL A 106 20.33 1.86 -9.05
N HIS A 107 21.60 1.84 -9.37
CA HIS A 107 22.16 2.31 -10.62
C HIS A 107 22.35 1.13 -11.57
N PHE A 108 21.88 1.26 -12.79
CA PHE A 108 22.05 0.25 -13.85
C PHE A 108 23.27 0.52 -14.71
N ALA A 109 23.81 -0.52 -15.32
CA ALA A 109 25.01 -0.41 -16.19
C ALA A 109 24.76 0.41 -17.46
N ASP A 110 23.51 0.57 -17.87
CA ASP A 110 23.09 1.40 -19.01
C ASP A 110 22.99 2.90 -18.68
N GLY A 111 23.30 3.29 -17.44
CA GLY A 111 23.26 4.67 -16.96
C GLY A 111 21.92 5.10 -16.33
N GLY A 112 20.89 4.25 -16.40
CA GLY A 112 19.62 4.52 -15.74
C GLY A 112 19.64 4.22 -14.24
N ALA A 113 18.55 4.53 -13.53
CA ALA A 113 18.45 4.29 -12.10
C ALA A 113 17.01 4.10 -11.59
N LEU A 114 16.84 3.17 -10.65
CA LEU A 114 15.62 3.00 -9.85
C LEU A 114 15.84 3.66 -8.49
N ARG A 115 14.96 4.60 -8.11
CA ARG A 115 15.07 5.37 -6.86
C ARG A 115 13.82 5.21 -6.01
N LEU A 116 14.02 5.06 -4.71
CA LEU A 116 12.95 5.19 -3.72
C LEU A 116 13.13 6.52 -2.98
N ARG A 117 12.29 7.49 -3.33
CA ARG A 117 12.25 8.83 -2.75
C ARG A 117 11.20 8.88 -1.65
N ASP A 118 11.58 9.27 -0.43
CA ASP A 118 10.63 9.41 0.69
C ASP A 118 11.04 10.56 1.62
N PRO A 119 10.41 11.74 1.53
CA PRO A 119 10.72 12.89 2.36
C PRO A 119 10.48 12.64 3.86
N ARG A 120 9.49 11.80 4.21
CA ARG A 120 9.10 11.53 5.60
C ARG A 120 9.74 10.30 6.22
N ARG A 121 10.47 9.52 5.45
CA ARG A 121 11.16 8.28 5.90
C ARG A 121 10.21 7.25 6.53
N LEU A 122 8.99 7.14 6.00
CA LEU A 122 7.95 6.21 6.48
C LEU A 122 7.97 4.87 5.78
N GLY A 123 8.71 4.77 4.70
CA GLY A 123 8.95 3.55 3.95
C GLY A 123 10.12 2.74 4.50
N GLY A 124 10.66 1.87 3.66
CA GLY A 124 11.84 1.07 4.00
C GLY A 124 12.24 0.11 2.91
N VAL A 125 13.49 -0.34 3.01
CA VAL A 125 14.12 -1.33 2.14
C VAL A 125 14.57 -2.51 2.98
N GLU A 126 14.33 -3.72 2.50
CA GLU A 126 14.64 -4.97 3.19
C GLU A 126 15.07 -6.03 2.17
N LEU A 127 16.11 -6.81 2.47
CA LEU A 127 16.44 -8.02 1.72
C LEU A 127 15.68 -9.20 2.31
N ASP A 128 15.19 -10.07 1.43
CA ASP A 128 14.48 -11.30 1.77
C ASP A 128 13.39 -11.08 2.85
N PRO A 129 12.44 -10.13 2.60
CA PRO A 129 11.42 -9.84 3.57
C PRO A 129 10.58 -11.07 3.88
N ASP A 130 10.28 -11.26 5.17
CA ASP A 130 9.40 -12.33 5.63
C ASP A 130 7.95 -12.06 5.15
N GLU A 131 7.59 -12.65 4.00
CA GLU A 131 6.27 -12.51 3.41
C GLU A 131 5.17 -13.25 4.21
N ASP A 132 5.51 -14.23 5.02
CA ASP A 132 4.54 -15.00 5.82
C ASP A 132 3.97 -14.18 6.98
N ARG A 133 4.61 -13.05 7.30
CA ARG A 133 4.05 -12.04 8.22
C ARG A 133 2.87 -11.26 7.62
N LEU A 134 2.63 -11.38 6.31
CA LEU A 134 1.52 -10.74 5.62
C LEU A 134 0.40 -11.75 5.38
N GLY A 135 -0.82 -11.35 5.71
CA GLY A 135 -2.01 -12.10 5.35
C GLY A 135 -2.25 -12.19 3.85
N PRO A 136 -3.33 -12.86 3.41
CA PRO A 136 -3.72 -12.89 2.01
C PRO A 136 -3.91 -11.47 1.46
N ASP A 137 -3.61 -11.29 0.18
CA ASP A 137 -3.73 -9.98 -0.48
C ASP A 137 -5.20 -9.60 -0.69
N ALA A 138 -5.57 -8.40 -0.28
CA ALA A 138 -6.93 -7.89 -0.40
C ALA A 138 -7.43 -7.82 -1.86
N ALA A 139 -6.53 -7.75 -2.84
CA ALA A 139 -6.90 -7.76 -4.25
C ALA A 139 -7.32 -9.15 -4.76
N THR A 140 -6.90 -10.23 -4.10
CA THR A 140 -7.15 -11.60 -4.55
C THR A 140 -7.94 -12.45 -3.56
N VAL A 141 -8.09 -12.01 -2.30
CA VAL A 141 -8.81 -12.75 -1.25
C VAL A 141 -10.21 -13.13 -1.71
N GLY A 142 -10.59 -14.39 -1.51
CA GLY A 142 -11.95 -14.89 -1.78
C GLY A 142 -12.94 -14.52 -0.67
N ALA A 143 -14.24 -14.52 -0.99
CA ALA A 143 -15.29 -14.17 -0.04
C ALA A 143 -15.31 -15.10 1.20
N ALA A 144 -15.09 -16.40 1.02
CA ALA A 144 -15.05 -17.36 2.13
C ALA A 144 -13.87 -17.11 3.06
N GLU A 145 -12.69 -16.81 2.50
CA GLU A 145 -11.50 -16.51 3.28
C GLU A 145 -11.64 -15.17 4.01
N LEU A 146 -12.14 -14.12 3.34
CA LEU A 146 -12.45 -12.84 3.98
C LEU A 146 -13.42 -13.06 5.15
N GLY A 147 -14.44 -13.91 4.97
CA GLY A 147 -15.39 -14.27 6.02
C GLY A 147 -14.72 -14.92 7.23
N ARG A 148 -13.80 -15.85 7.02
CA ARG A 148 -13.01 -16.46 8.12
C ARG A 148 -12.14 -15.44 8.85
N ILE A 149 -11.49 -14.55 8.10
CA ILE A 149 -10.65 -13.50 8.68
C ILE A 149 -11.47 -12.55 9.57
N LEU A 150 -12.62 -12.10 9.11
CA LEU A 150 -13.45 -11.15 9.83
C LEU A 150 -14.19 -11.82 10.98
N GLY A 151 -14.76 -13.01 10.76
CA GLY A 151 -15.52 -13.76 11.78
C GLY A 151 -14.71 -14.22 12.99
N ALA A 152 -13.39 -14.25 12.87
CA ALA A 152 -12.48 -14.64 13.95
C ALA A 152 -12.09 -13.47 14.89
N SER A 153 -12.82 -12.33 14.86
CA SER A 153 -12.39 -11.15 15.63
C SER A 153 -13.53 -10.22 15.99
N ASP A 154 -13.64 -9.87 17.25
CA ASP A 154 -14.53 -8.82 17.75
C ASP A 154 -13.91 -7.41 17.71
N ALA A 155 -12.70 -7.28 17.19
CA ALA A 155 -12.12 -5.97 16.94
C ALA A 155 -13.00 -5.16 15.97
N PRO A 156 -12.95 -3.81 16.01
CA PRO A 156 -13.66 -2.97 15.07
C PRO A 156 -13.38 -3.37 13.62
N LEU A 157 -14.41 -3.43 12.80
CA LEU A 157 -14.35 -3.89 11.40
C LEU A 157 -13.24 -3.19 10.61
N LYS A 158 -13.14 -1.86 10.76
CA LYS A 158 -12.06 -1.08 10.15
C LYS A 158 -10.68 -1.54 10.60
N ALA A 159 -10.47 -1.74 11.90
CA ALA A 159 -9.19 -2.14 12.45
C ALA A 159 -8.78 -3.51 11.90
N ARG A 160 -9.74 -4.45 11.83
CA ARG A 160 -9.50 -5.80 11.31
C ARG A 160 -9.17 -5.82 9.83
N LEU A 161 -9.85 -5.01 9.02
CA LEU A 161 -9.56 -4.85 7.58
C LEU A 161 -8.18 -4.23 7.31
N MET A 162 -7.66 -3.43 8.23
CA MET A 162 -6.37 -2.75 8.11
C MET A 162 -5.19 -3.56 8.68
N ASP A 163 -5.44 -4.66 9.36
CA ASP A 163 -4.41 -5.53 9.93
C ASP A 163 -3.68 -6.30 8.82
N GLN A 164 -2.48 -5.83 8.49
CA GLN A 164 -1.69 -6.39 7.38
C GLN A 164 -1.30 -7.86 7.59
N ALA A 165 -1.22 -8.33 8.83
CA ALA A 165 -0.95 -9.72 9.15
C ALA A 165 -2.18 -10.63 8.91
N ARG A 166 -3.35 -10.05 8.74
CA ARG A 166 -4.60 -10.79 8.51
C ARG A 166 -5.19 -10.56 7.11
N LEU A 167 -5.03 -9.35 6.59
CA LEU A 167 -5.45 -8.97 5.24
C LEU A 167 -4.47 -7.90 4.72
N ALA A 168 -3.56 -8.29 3.85
CA ALA A 168 -2.56 -7.38 3.34
C ALA A 168 -3.13 -6.42 2.28
N GLY A 169 -2.77 -5.14 2.37
CA GLY A 169 -3.00 -4.16 1.32
C GLY A 169 -3.90 -2.99 1.67
N LEU A 170 -4.95 -3.18 2.45
CA LEU A 170 -5.85 -2.07 2.78
C LEU A 170 -5.18 -1.03 3.68
N GLY A 171 -5.38 0.23 3.37
CA GLY A 171 -4.95 1.38 4.15
C GLY A 171 -6.12 2.23 4.59
N ASN A 172 -5.83 3.30 5.34
CA ASN A 172 -6.86 4.14 5.96
C ASN A 172 -7.87 4.70 4.94
N LEU A 173 -7.39 5.27 3.84
CA LEU A 173 -8.24 5.87 2.81
C LEU A 173 -9.14 4.82 2.15
N LEU A 174 -8.54 3.73 1.66
CA LEU A 174 -9.27 2.65 1.01
C LEU A 174 -10.29 1.96 1.93
N THR A 175 -9.97 1.82 3.21
CA THR A 175 -10.89 1.17 4.15
C THR A 175 -12.09 2.07 4.47
N ASP A 176 -11.89 3.38 4.64
CA ASP A 176 -13.02 4.30 4.83
C ASP A 176 -13.91 4.34 3.59
N GLU A 177 -13.33 4.45 2.41
CA GLU A 177 -14.04 4.41 1.13
C GLU A 177 -14.85 3.12 0.95
N LEU A 178 -14.20 1.97 1.20
CA LEU A 178 -14.83 0.65 1.11
C LEU A 178 -16.04 0.53 2.03
N LEU A 179 -15.88 0.90 3.31
CA LEU A 179 -16.94 0.78 4.31
C LEU A 179 -18.08 1.76 4.04
N TRP A 180 -17.77 2.97 3.57
CA TRP A 180 -18.75 3.95 3.13
C TRP A 180 -19.58 3.44 1.94
N ARG A 181 -18.92 2.88 0.91
CA ARG A 181 -19.60 2.27 -0.24
C ARG A 181 -20.44 1.06 0.14
N ALA A 182 -19.94 0.25 1.06
CA ALA A 182 -20.65 -0.94 1.53
C ALA A 182 -21.77 -0.63 2.54
N GLY A 183 -21.87 0.60 3.07
CA GLY A 183 -22.86 0.97 4.07
C GLY A 183 -22.68 0.16 5.36
N LEU A 184 -21.45 0.13 5.90
CA LEU A 184 -21.10 -0.62 7.11
C LEU A 184 -20.39 0.29 8.11
N ASP A 185 -20.86 0.29 9.38
CA ASP A 185 -20.18 1.04 10.44
C ASP A 185 -18.76 0.50 10.65
N PRO A 186 -17.74 1.37 10.53
CA PRO A 186 -16.36 0.99 10.74
C PRO A 186 -16.03 0.57 12.18
N ALA A 187 -16.85 0.94 13.17
CA ALA A 187 -16.65 0.63 14.59
C ALA A 187 -17.29 -0.69 15.03
N ARG A 188 -18.21 -1.25 14.26
CA ARG A 188 -18.91 -2.49 14.62
C ARG A 188 -17.92 -3.66 14.73
N PRO A 189 -18.17 -4.68 15.56
CA PRO A 189 -17.36 -5.89 15.63
C PRO A 189 -17.26 -6.57 14.26
N ALA A 190 -16.06 -6.97 13.86
CA ALA A 190 -15.87 -7.63 12.55
C ALA A 190 -16.63 -8.98 12.46
N SER A 191 -16.73 -9.70 13.59
CA SER A 191 -17.50 -10.96 13.69
C SER A 191 -19.02 -10.79 13.53
N SER A 192 -19.56 -9.57 13.69
CA SER A 192 -21.01 -9.31 13.63
C SER A 192 -21.58 -9.24 12.22
N LEU A 193 -20.73 -9.36 11.17
CA LEU A 193 -21.18 -9.31 9.78
C LEU A 193 -22.08 -10.51 9.45
N THR A 194 -23.27 -10.25 8.95
CA THR A 194 -24.12 -11.28 8.36
C THR A 194 -23.55 -11.80 7.04
N PRO A 195 -23.92 -13.01 6.59
CA PRO A 195 -23.50 -13.53 5.29
C PRO A 195 -23.86 -12.61 4.10
N VAL A 196 -24.95 -11.85 4.20
CA VAL A 196 -25.37 -10.90 3.16
C VAL A 196 -24.44 -9.69 3.14
N GLU A 197 -24.13 -9.13 4.31
CA GLU A 197 -23.19 -8.01 4.44
C GLU A 197 -21.78 -8.38 4.02
N LEU A 198 -21.32 -9.60 4.37
CA LEU A 198 -20.01 -10.10 3.94
C LEU A 198 -19.90 -10.18 2.41
N ARG A 199 -20.92 -10.72 1.74
CA ARG A 199 -20.97 -10.76 0.26
C ARG A 199 -20.99 -9.36 -0.33
N ARG A 200 -21.74 -8.42 0.28
CA ARG A 200 -21.79 -7.01 -0.11
C ARG A 200 -20.42 -6.36 0.05
N LEU A 201 -19.78 -6.52 1.20
CA LEU A 201 -18.43 -6.00 1.49
C LEU A 201 -17.39 -6.52 0.49
N HIS A 202 -17.36 -7.84 0.26
CA HIS A 202 -16.43 -8.44 -0.70
C HIS A 202 -16.65 -7.92 -2.13
N ARG A 203 -17.90 -7.78 -2.59
CA ARG A 203 -18.21 -7.19 -3.90
C ARG A 203 -17.71 -5.74 -4.00
N HIS A 204 -17.94 -4.92 -2.96
CA HIS A 204 -17.44 -3.55 -2.91
C HIS A 204 -15.91 -3.50 -2.83
N LEU A 205 -15.27 -4.42 -2.12
CA LEU A 205 -13.81 -4.52 -2.08
C LEU A 205 -13.24 -4.68 -3.51
N ARG A 206 -13.73 -5.66 -4.25
CA ARG A 206 -13.28 -5.92 -5.63
C ARG A 206 -13.53 -4.72 -6.54
N ARG A 207 -14.73 -4.15 -6.47
CA ARG A 207 -15.11 -3.00 -7.29
C ARG A 207 -14.30 -1.76 -6.94
N THR A 208 -14.16 -1.43 -5.66
CA THR A 208 -13.41 -0.24 -5.21
C THR A 208 -11.95 -0.32 -5.64
N LEU A 209 -11.31 -1.50 -5.49
CA LEU A 209 -9.92 -1.67 -5.91
C LEU A 209 -9.75 -1.51 -7.42
N ALA A 210 -10.67 -2.05 -8.23
CA ALA A 210 -10.64 -1.92 -9.68
C ALA A 210 -10.85 -0.46 -10.12
N GLU A 211 -11.90 0.20 -9.62
CA GLU A 211 -12.27 1.57 -9.99
C GLU A 211 -11.19 2.59 -9.58
N LEU A 212 -10.74 2.55 -8.32
CA LEU A 212 -9.75 3.50 -7.85
C LEU A 212 -8.35 3.21 -8.43
N GLY A 213 -8.05 1.95 -8.73
CA GLY A 213 -6.83 1.59 -9.47
C GLY A 213 -6.82 2.21 -10.88
N ALA A 214 -7.95 2.17 -11.58
CA ALA A 214 -8.10 2.79 -12.89
C ALA A 214 -8.10 4.33 -12.83
N ARG A 215 -8.52 4.93 -11.71
CA ARG A 215 -8.53 6.39 -11.49
C ARG A 215 -7.18 6.95 -11.01
N GLY A 216 -6.16 6.12 -10.77
CA GLY A 216 -4.82 6.59 -10.36
C GLY A 216 -4.50 6.40 -8.87
N GLY A 217 -5.38 5.82 -8.04
CA GLY A 217 -5.00 5.47 -6.67
C GLY A 217 -6.06 5.75 -5.60
N SER A 218 -5.67 5.49 -4.36
CA SER A 218 -6.58 5.54 -3.20
C SER A 218 -7.10 6.95 -2.88
N HIS A 219 -6.44 7.98 -3.36
CA HIS A 219 -6.82 9.39 -3.16
C HIS A 219 -7.98 9.83 -4.07
N THR A 220 -8.36 9.03 -5.07
CA THR A 220 -9.43 9.35 -6.06
C THR A 220 -10.80 8.82 -5.64
N GLY A 221 -10.95 8.34 -4.42
CA GLY A 221 -12.21 7.84 -3.87
C GLY A 221 -13.27 8.93 -3.73
N ASP A 222 -14.54 8.54 -3.82
CA ASP A 222 -15.68 9.47 -3.79
C ASP A 222 -15.87 10.12 -2.41
N LEU A 223 -15.44 9.46 -1.33
CA LEU A 223 -15.44 10.00 0.04
C LEU A 223 -14.26 10.95 0.31
N GLN A 224 -13.19 10.91 -0.51
CA GLN A 224 -11.89 11.50 -0.12
C GLN A 224 -11.93 13.02 0.09
N GLU A 225 -12.65 13.74 -0.73
CA GLU A 225 -12.78 15.20 -0.57
C GLU A 225 -13.59 15.59 0.66
N ALA A 226 -14.55 14.75 1.06
CA ALA A 226 -15.35 14.95 2.27
C ALA A 226 -14.62 14.53 3.58
N ARG A 227 -13.35 14.11 3.52
CA ARG A 227 -12.60 13.69 4.71
C ARG A 227 -11.99 14.86 5.48
N HIS A 228 -12.82 15.82 5.87
CA HIS A 228 -12.47 16.97 6.73
C HIS A 228 -13.57 17.26 7.75
N ARG A 229 -13.26 18.08 8.75
CA ARG A 229 -14.27 18.47 9.76
C ARG A 229 -15.42 19.22 9.13
N GLY A 230 -16.65 18.88 9.52
CA GLY A 230 -17.87 19.55 9.09
C GLY A 230 -18.30 19.18 7.67
N ALA A 231 -17.64 18.24 7.01
CA ALA A 231 -18.04 17.79 5.69
C ALA A 231 -19.35 17.00 5.73
N LEU A 232 -20.09 17.08 4.63
CA LEU A 232 -21.31 16.32 4.40
C LEU A 232 -21.01 15.04 3.61
N CYS A 233 -21.82 14.02 3.84
CA CYS A 233 -21.75 12.78 3.10
C CYS A 233 -22.06 13.01 1.62
N PRO A 234 -21.19 12.60 0.68
CA PRO A 234 -21.45 12.77 -0.74
C PRO A 234 -22.67 12.02 -1.28
N ARG A 235 -23.16 11.02 -0.51
CA ARG A 235 -24.32 10.20 -0.91
C ARG A 235 -25.66 10.78 -0.50
N ASP A 236 -25.75 11.34 0.72
CA ASP A 236 -27.04 11.70 1.32
C ASP A 236 -27.06 13.08 2.02
N GLY A 237 -25.95 13.81 2.01
CA GLY A 237 -25.84 15.13 2.62
C GLY A 237 -25.78 15.13 4.15
N THR A 238 -25.79 13.97 4.82
CA THR A 238 -25.70 13.89 6.29
C THR A 238 -24.32 14.34 6.76
N PRO A 239 -24.19 15.10 7.84
CA PRO A 239 -22.90 15.44 8.43
C PRO A 239 -22.09 14.19 8.77
N LEU A 240 -20.85 14.11 8.26
CA LEU A 240 -19.95 13.00 8.56
C LEU A 240 -19.43 13.06 9.99
N GLU A 241 -19.42 11.91 10.65
CA GLU A 241 -18.75 11.74 11.93
C GLU A 241 -17.25 11.52 11.74
N ARG A 242 -16.47 12.21 12.60
CA ARG A 242 -15.03 11.99 12.70
C ARG A 242 -14.70 11.27 14.00
N ARG A 243 -14.29 10.02 13.89
CA ARG A 243 -13.95 9.15 15.03
C ARG A 243 -12.49 8.67 14.94
N THR A 244 -11.96 8.12 16.03
CA THR A 244 -10.70 7.36 16.02
C THR A 244 -11.02 5.89 16.22
N ILE A 245 -10.69 5.06 15.21
CA ILE A 245 -10.95 3.61 15.24
C ILE A 245 -9.65 2.89 14.89
N GLY A 246 -9.22 1.96 15.75
CA GLY A 246 -7.94 1.25 15.57
C GLY A 246 -6.74 2.19 15.48
N GLY A 247 -6.74 3.30 16.22
CA GLY A 247 -5.67 4.31 16.20
C GLY A 247 -5.63 5.16 14.92
N ARG A 248 -6.68 5.13 14.08
CA ARG A 248 -6.75 5.87 12.82
C ARG A 248 -7.96 6.80 12.76
N THR A 249 -7.73 8.02 12.28
CA THR A 249 -8.82 8.94 11.96
C THR A 249 -9.75 8.29 10.93
N THR A 250 -11.02 8.27 11.23
CA THR A 250 -12.10 7.63 10.47
C THR A 250 -13.17 8.66 10.18
N TYR A 251 -13.66 8.68 8.95
CA TYR A 251 -14.85 9.44 8.56
C TYR A 251 -15.93 8.45 8.12
N SER A 252 -17.12 8.58 8.68
CA SER A 252 -18.27 7.70 8.39
C SER A 252 -19.56 8.47 8.40
N CYS A 253 -20.55 8.02 7.66
CA CYS A 253 -21.88 8.59 7.64
C CYS A 253 -22.79 7.84 8.62
N PRO A 254 -23.34 8.49 9.65
CA PRO A 254 -24.23 7.82 10.62
C PRO A 254 -25.57 7.41 10.01
N ALA A 255 -25.98 7.99 8.88
CA ALA A 255 -27.29 7.70 8.26
C ALA A 255 -27.30 6.35 7.51
N HIS A 256 -26.23 6.03 6.75
CA HIS A 256 -26.23 4.81 5.93
C HIS A 256 -25.16 3.78 6.27
N GLN A 257 -24.35 4.04 7.30
CA GLN A 257 -23.36 3.09 7.82
C GLN A 257 -23.75 2.56 9.19
N GLY A 258 -25.03 2.65 9.56
CA GLY A 258 -25.57 2.14 10.82
C GLY A 258 -25.78 0.63 10.84
#